data_ed4e5b6a60502a6c5c359721c8567654
#
_entry.id   ed4e5b6a60502a6c5c359721c8567654
#
_cell.length_a   1.000
_cell.length_b   1.000
_cell.length_c   1.000
_cell.angle_alpha   90.00
_cell.angle_beta   90.00
_cell.angle_gamma   90.00
#
_symmetry.space_group_name_H-M   'P 1'
#
loop_
_entity.id
_entity.type
_entity.pdbx_description
1 polymer ?
#
loop_
_entity_poly.entity_id
_entity_poly.type
_entity_poly.pdbx_seq_one_letter_code
_entity_poly.pdbx_strand_id
1 'polypeptide(L)'
;MSKPLVLVTGCLGQLGSAIQQHWDASQVAARYELLPVDIDQLDLTDTDDLIAYLGQLHPAIIINAAAFTQVDEAETNQEAAYAINAEAVLSLAKWCRVSGCKLIQISTDFVFDGAATAPYTTDAQTNPLSVYGASKLAGENHVLDLLPRTGYVVRTSW
;
A
#
# COMPACT_ATOMS: atom_id res chain seq x y z
N MET A 1 -25.60 1.10 -14.03
CA MET A 1 -24.42 0.27 -13.69
C MET A 1 -23.83 0.84 -12.41
N SER A 2 -23.48 0.00 -11.44
CA SER A 2 -22.74 0.44 -10.23
C SER A 2 -21.37 0.98 -10.63
N LYS A 3 -20.87 1.97 -9.89
CA LYS A 3 -19.51 2.47 -10.10
C LYS A 3 -18.49 1.39 -9.73
N PRO A 4 -17.34 1.31 -10.41
CA PRO A 4 -16.27 0.42 -9.98
C PRO A 4 -15.72 0.87 -8.62
N LEU A 5 -15.32 -0.12 -7.79
CA LEU A 5 -14.94 0.09 -6.41
C LEU A 5 -13.45 0.45 -6.29
N VAL A 6 -13.15 1.44 -5.45
CA VAL A 6 -11.81 1.75 -4.94
C VAL A 6 -11.78 1.34 -3.48
N LEU A 7 -10.98 0.33 -3.15
CA LEU A 7 -10.71 -0.09 -1.77
C LEU A 7 -9.53 0.70 -1.23
N VAL A 8 -9.67 1.29 -0.04
CA VAL A 8 -8.57 1.96 0.69
C VAL A 8 -8.34 1.22 2.00
N THR A 9 -7.16 0.64 2.17
CA THR A 9 -6.74 0.00 3.42
C THR A 9 -5.99 0.98 4.31
N GLY A 10 -6.03 0.78 5.64
CA GLY A 10 -5.44 1.75 6.59
C GLY A 10 -6.21 3.06 6.61
N CYS A 11 -7.52 2.98 6.55
CA CYS A 11 -8.41 4.13 6.40
C CYS A 11 -8.45 5.05 7.63
N LEU A 12 -8.06 4.57 8.81
CA LEU A 12 -7.97 5.35 10.05
C LEU A 12 -6.63 6.10 10.18
N GLY A 13 -5.63 5.76 9.35
CA GLY A 13 -4.36 6.48 9.29
C GLY A 13 -4.48 7.87 8.66
N GLN A 14 -3.39 8.66 8.71
CA GLN A 14 -3.38 10.04 8.19
C GLN A 14 -3.81 10.13 6.73
N LEU A 15 -3.19 9.35 5.85
CA LEU A 15 -3.50 9.38 4.42
C LEU A 15 -4.88 8.81 4.12
N GLY A 16 -5.24 7.66 4.75
CA GLY A 16 -6.56 7.06 4.57
C GLY A 16 -7.69 7.99 4.99
N SER A 17 -7.55 8.68 6.13
CA SER A 17 -8.51 9.69 6.59
C SER A 17 -8.59 10.89 5.64
N ALA A 18 -7.45 11.37 5.14
CA ALA A 18 -7.43 12.49 4.18
C ALA A 18 -8.11 12.10 2.85
N ILE A 19 -7.88 10.89 2.35
CA ILE A 19 -8.57 10.38 1.14
C ILE A 19 -10.09 10.41 1.36
N GLN A 20 -10.59 9.90 2.48
CA GLN A 20 -12.02 9.89 2.78
C GLN A 20 -12.60 11.32 2.84
N GLN A 21 -11.94 12.24 3.55
CA GLN A 21 -12.40 13.61 3.71
C GLN A 21 -12.52 14.36 2.38
N HIS A 22 -11.63 14.08 1.43
CA HIS A 22 -11.58 14.78 0.15
C HIS A 22 -12.23 14.02 -1.00
N TRP A 23 -12.73 12.79 -0.75
CA TRP A 23 -13.24 11.92 -1.80
C TRP A 23 -14.39 12.55 -2.58
N ASP A 24 -15.44 12.99 -1.88
CA ASP A 24 -16.67 13.49 -2.53
C ASP A 24 -16.44 14.79 -3.33
N ALA A 25 -15.46 15.60 -2.92
CA ALA A 25 -15.05 16.80 -3.64
C ALA A 25 -14.14 16.50 -4.84
N SER A 26 -13.66 15.27 -4.99
CA SER A 26 -12.75 14.87 -6.06
C SER A 26 -13.51 14.53 -7.35
N GLN A 27 -12.84 14.75 -8.49
CA GLN A 27 -13.36 14.30 -9.79
C GLN A 27 -13.45 12.76 -9.90
N VAL A 28 -12.73 12.04 -9.03
CA VAL A 28 -12.71 10.57 -9.01
C VAL A 28 -14.02 10.01 -8.49
N ALA A 29 -14.66 10.67 -7.52
CA ALA A 29 -15.96 10.27 -6.93
C ALA A 29 -17.10 10.22 -7.97
N ALA A 30 -16.99 10.97 -9.06
CA ALA A 30 -17.97 10.88 -10.15
C ALA A 30 -17.94 9.51 -10.86
N ARG A 31 -16.78 8.83 -10.87
CA ARG A 31 -16.52 7.62 -11.64
C ARG A 31 -16.39 6.35 -10.80
N TYR A 32 -16.02 6.48 -9.53
CA TYR A 32 -15.71 5.38 -8.62
C TYR A 32 -16.47 5.51 -7.32
N GLU A 33 -16.67 4.39 -6.65
CA GLU A 33 -17.17 4.31 -5.27
C GLU A 33 -16.00 4.00 -4.33
N LEU A 34 -15.95 4.68 -3.17
CA LEU A 34 -14.90 4.47 -2.17
C LEU A 34 -15.38 3.46 -1.12
N LEU A 35 -14.55 2.46 -0.81
CA LEU A 35 -14.72 1.59 0.34
C LEU A 35 -13.48 1.69 1.23
N PRO A 36 -13.56 2.44 2.35
CA PRO A 36 -12.48 2.49 3.32
C PRO A 36 -12.57 1.29 4.26
N VAL A 37 -11.43 0.65 4.54
CA VAL A 37 -11.30 -0.45 5.50
C VAL A 37 -10.07 -0.29 6.38
N ASP A 38 -10.14 -0.80 7.59
CA ASP A 38 -9.02 -0.89 8.52
C ASP A 38 -8.94 -2.29 9.14
N ILE A 39 -7.99 -2.49 10.06
CA ILE A 39 -7.71 -3.80 10.66
C ILE A 39 -8.94 -4.45 11.30
N ASP A 40 -9.88 -3.67 11.84
CA ASP A 40 -11.12 -4.18 12.44
C ASP A 40 -12.04 -4.88 11.43
N GLN A 41 -11.94 -4.52 10.14
CA GLN A 41 -12.72 -5.12 9.07
C GLN A 41 -11.90 -6.11 8.24
N LEU A 42 -10.59 -5.89 8.12
CA LEU A 42 -9.70 -6.71 7.30
C LEU A 42 -8.28 -6.68 7.83
N ASP A 43 -7.84 -7.77 8.42
CA ASP A 43 -6.44 -7.99 8.75
C ASP A 43 -5.68 -8.43 7.49
N LEU A 44 -4.82 -7.56 6.97
CA LEU A 44 -4.04 -7.84 5.76
C LEU A 44 -3.02 -8.98 5.95
N THR A 45 -2.71 -9.37 7.19
CA THR A 45 -1.79 -10.47 7.49
C THR A 45 -2.47 -11.84 7.41
N ASP A 46 -3.81 -11.89 7.53
CA ASP A 46 -4.58 -13.09 7.26
C ASP A 46 -4.83 -13.22 5.74
N THR A 47 -3.96 -13.98 5.08
CA THR A 47 -4.00 -14.14 3.62
C THR A 47 -5.30 -14.80 3.14
N ASP A 48 -5.87 -15.73 3.90
CA ASP A 48 -7.08 -16.45 3.48
C ASP A 48 -8.30 -15.52 3.57
N ASP A 49 -8.42 -14.76 4.66
CA ASP A 49 -9.48 -13.76 4.83
C ASP A 49 -9.36 -12.63 3.80
N LEU A 50 -8.14 -12.14 3.58
CA LEU A 50 -7.84 -11.14 2.55
C LEU A 50 -8.32 -11.59 1.15
N ILE A 51 -7.97 -12.79 0.73
CA ILE A 51 -8.36 -13.31 -0.58
C ILE A 51 -9.88 -13.49 -0.68
N ALA A 52 -10.52 -14.02 0.39
CA ALA A 52 -11.96 -14.19 0.43
C ALA A 52 -12.69 -12.84 0.37
N TYR A 53 -12.23 -11.85 1.13
CA TYR A 53 -12.79 -10.49 1.16
C TYR A 53 -12.69 -9.81 -0.21
N LEU A 54 -11.50 -9.80 -0.80
CA LEU A 54 -11.28 -9.23 -2.13
C LEU A 54 -12.06 -9.97 -3.22
N GLY A 55 -12.19 -11.30 -3.10
CA GLY A 55 -12.96 -12.14 -4.01
C GLY A 55 -14.47 -11.89 -3.98
N GLN A 56 -15.02 -11.36 -2.89
CA GLN A 56 -16.42 -10.94 -2.81
C GLN A 56 -16.65 -9.53 -3.38
N LEU A 57 -15.70 -8.62 -3.16
CA LEU A 57 -15.84 -7.21 -3.51
C LEU A 57 -15.44 -6.89 -4.94
N HIS A 58 -14.49 -7.62 -5.50
CA HIS A 58 -13.91 -7.38 -6.82
C HIS A 58 -13.53 -5.90 -7.06
N PRO A 59 -12.68 -5.27 -6.21
CA PRO A 59 -12.31 -3.89 -6.40
C PRO A 59 -11.57 -3.69 -7.72
N ALA A 60 -11.82 -2.56 -8.38
CA ALA A 60 -11.12 -2.16 -9.59
C ALA A 60 -9.72 -1.55 -9.28
N ILE A 61 -9.61 -0.93 -8.10
CA ILE A 61 -8.39 -0.29 -7.61
C ILE A 61 -8.28 -0.56 -6.12
N ILE A 62 -7.08 -0.89 -5.65
CA ILE A 62 -6.71 -0.93 -4.24
C ILE A 62 -5.69 0.17 -3.98
N ILE A 63 -5.94 1.03 -2.99
CA ILE A 63 -4.98 1.98 -2.44
C ILE A 63 -4.55 1.42 -1.08
N ASN A 64 -3.36 0.85 -1.02
CA ASN A 64 -2.83 0.30 0.23
C ASN A 64 -2.08 1.38 0.99
N ALA A 65 -2.76 2.00 1.98
CA ALA A 65 -2.19 2.94 2.92
C ALA A 65 -1.93 2.31 4.30
N ALA A 66 -2.26 1.03 4.49
CA ALA A 66 -1.90 0.29 5.69
C ALA A 66 -0.39 0.02 5.73
N ALA A 67 0.22 0.24 6.88
CA ALA A 67 1.64 -0.02 7.10
C ALA A 67 1.96 -0.13 8.59
N PHE A 68 2.99 -0.90 8.92
CA PHE A 68 3.69 -0.78 10.19
C PHE A 68 4.63 0.44 10.08
N THR A 69 4.31 1.53 10.79
CA THR A 69 4.99 2.83 10.62
C THR A 69 5.90 3.23 11.78
N GLN A 70 5.96 2.43 12.83
CA GLN A 70 6.77 2.68 14.03
C GLN A 70 8.23 2.30 13.74
N VAL A 71 9.01 3.27 13.24
CA VAL A 71 10.38 3.07 12.73
C VAL A 71 11.28 2.42 13.78
N ASP A 72 11.30 2.98 15.02
CA ASP A 72 12.15 2.46 16.10
C ASP A 72 11.68 1.08 16.59
N GLU A 73 10.37 0.85 16.65
CA GLU A 73 9.82 -0.44 17.05
C GLU A 73 10.11 -1.52 15.99
N ALA A 74 10.20 -1.17 14.73
CA ALA A 74 10.53 -2.11 13.66
C ALA A 74 11.91 -2.77 13.88
N GLU A 75 12.87 -2.06 14.50
CA GLU A 75 14.19 -2.62 14.79
C GLU A 75 14.13 -3.81 15.76
N THR A 76 13.17 -3.81 16.68
CA THR A 76 12.97 -4.88 17.67
C THR A 76 11.85 -5.84 17.31
N ASN A 77 10.95 -5.44 16.39
CA ASN A 77 9.79 -6.23 15.97
C ASN A 77 9.77 -6.38 14.44
N GLN A 78 10.87 -6.93 13.90
CA GLN A 78 11.07 -7.06 12.46
C GLN A 78 10.00 -7.93 11.80
N GLU A 79 9.57 -9.02 12.48
CA GLU A 79 8.55 -9.92 11.96
C GLU A 79 7.23 -9.19 11.68
N ALA A 80 6.75 -8.38 12.62
CA ALA A 80 5.53 -7.60 12.42
C ALA A 80 5.70 -6.54 11.31
N ALA A 81 6.86 -5.88 11.23
CA ALA A 81 7.14 -4.91 10.17
C ALA A 81 7.10 -5.57 8.78
N TYR A 82 7.76 -6.71 8.59
CA TYR A 82 7.74 -7.43 7.32
C TYR A 82 6.38 -8.05 7.01
N ALA A 83 5.65 -8.57 8.01
CA ALA A 83 4.32 -9.15 7.81
C ALA A 83 3.36 -8.14 7.14
N ILE A 84 3.34 -6.88 7.62
CA ILE A 84 2.45 -5.83 7.09
C ILE A 84 3.07 -5.17 5.85
N ASN A 85 4.35 -4.78 5.90
CA ASN A 85 4.95 -3.93 4.88
C ASN A 85 5.42 -4.70 3.63
N ALA A 86 5.60 -6.02 3.73
CA ALA A 86 6.08 -6.87 2.64
C ALA A 86 5.11 -8.02 2.32
N GLU A 87 4.84 -8.94 3.27
CA GLU A 87 4.07 -10.17 2.98
C GLU A 87 2.60 -9.88 2.65
N ALA A 88 1.95 -8.99 3.39
CA ALA A 88 0.60 -8.53 3.06
C ALA A 88 0.55 -7.86 1.68
N VAL A 89 1.56 -7.06 1.34
CA VAL A 89 1.68 -6.42 0.01
C VAL A 89 1.89 -7.48 -1.08
N LEU A 90 2.67 -8.53 -0.81
CA LEU A 90 2.82 -9.66 -1.73
C LEU A 90 1.48 -10.35 -2.01
N SER A 91 0.67 -10.58 -0.97
CA SER A 91 -0.65 -11.20 -1.09
C SER A 91 -1.61 -10.32 -1.91
N LEU A 92 -1.64 -9.00 -1.65
CA LEU A 92 -2.37 -8.02 -2.46
C LEU A 92 -1.93 -8.04 -3.93
N ALA A 93 -0.61 -8.02 -4.18
CA ALA A 93 -0.07 -7.99 -5.53
C ALA A 93 -0.39 -9.28 -6.31
N LYS A 94 -0.31 -10.46 -5.65
CA LYS A 94 -0.70 -11.74 -6.25
C LYS A 94 -2.17 -11.74 -6.65
N TRP A 95 -3.05 -11.27 -5.76
CA TRP A 95 -4.49 -11.18 -6.05
C TRP A 95 -4.75 -10.21 -7.21
N CYS A 96 -4.15 -9.02 -7.19
CA CYS A 96 -4.30 -8.01 -8.25
C CYS A 96 -3.83 -8.53 -9.61
N ARG A 97 -2.75 -9.33 -9.65
CA ARG A 97 -2.26 -9.94 -10.88
C ARG A 97 -3.27 -10.88 -11.53
N VAL A 98 -4.00 -11.64 -10.72
CA VAL A 98 -5.00 -12.61 -11.22
C VAL A 98 -6.32 -11.90 -11.59
N SER A 99 -6.76 -10.95 -10.77
CA SER A 99 -8.05 -10.25 -10.96
C SER A 99 -8.00 -9.11 -11.99
N GLY A 100 -6.79 -8.61 -12.33
CA GLY A 100 -6.63 -7.42 -13.17
C GLY A 100 -6.85 -6.10 -12.42
N CYS A 101 -6.99 -6.14 -11.10
CA CYS A 101 -7.10 -4.97 -10.24
C CYS A 101 -5.81 -4.13 -10.28
N LYS A 102 -5.93 -2.81 -10.16
CA LYS A 102 -4.77 -1.92 -10.01
C LYS A 102 -4.40 -1.79 -8.53
N LEU A 103 -3.10 -1.81 -8.22
CA LEU A 103 -2.59 -1.61 -6.87
C LEU A 103 -1.77 -0.33 -6.79
N ILE A 104 -2.17 0.58 -5.90
CA ILE A 104 -1.41 1.77 -5.52
C ILE A 104 -0.85 1.50 -4.13
N GLN A 105 0.46 1.26 -4.04
CA GLN A 105 1.18 1.00 -2.80
C GLN A 105 1.79 2.29 -2.28
N ILE A 106 1.40 2.70 -1.09
CA ILE A 106 2.04 3.83 -0.42
C ILE A 106 3.35 3.36 0.22
N SER A 107 4.42 4.06 -0.11
CA SER A 107 5.77 3.81 0.39
C SER A 107 6.37 5.09 1.00
N THR A 108 7.66 5.09 1.22
CA THR A 108 8.38 6.08 2.03
C THR A 108 9.73 6.46 1.38
N ASP A 109 10.25 7.63 1.70
CA ASP A 109 11.61 8.04 1.42
C ASP A 109 12.67 7.29 2.26
N PHE A 110 12.27 6.58 3.33
CA PHE A 110 13.17 5.70 4.11
C PHE A 110 13.74 4.52 3.31
N VAL A 111 13.28 4.30 2.08
CA VAL A 111 13.92 3.35 1.15
C VAL A 111 15.28 3.86 0.65
N PHE A 112 15.60 5.12 0.87
CA PHE A 112 16.88 5.74 0.56
C PHE A 112 17.74 5.93 1.83
N ASP A 113 19.04 6.19 1.65
CA ASP A 113 19.99 6.44 2.75
C ASP A 113 20.04 7.89 3.23
N GLY A 114 19.33 8.80 2.57
CA GLY A 114 19.33 10.22 2.92
C GLY A 114 20.63 10.98 2.59
N ALA A 115 21.58 10.36 1.87
CA ALA A 115 22.89 10.97 1.60
C ALA A 115 22.88 11.94 0.39
N ALA A 116 21.79 11.96 -0.40
CA ALA A 116 21.72 12.84 -1.56
C ALA A 116 21.61 14.32 -1.17
N THR A 117 22.26 15.19 -1.93
CA THR A 117 22.20 16.65 -1.78
C THR A 117 21.15 17.32 -2.69
N ALA A 118 20.44 16.51 -3.48
CA ALA A 118 19.35 16.91 -4.36
C ALA A 118 18.20 15.92 -4.19
N PRO A 119 16.97 16.26 -4.61
CA PRO A 119 15.83 15.33 -4.56
C PRO A 119 16.13 14.01 -5.27
N TYR A 120 15.76 12.89 -4.66
CA TYR A 120 15.86 11.58 -5.28
C TYR A 120 14.92 11.48 -6.48
N THR A 121 15.41 10.91 -7.57
CA THR A 121 14.57 10.56 -8.73
C THR A 121 13.83 9.25 -8.48
N THR A 122 12.82 8.95 -9.29
CA THR A 122 12.03 7.70 -9.15
C THR A 122 12.84 6.44 -9.41
N ASP A 123 13.91 6.53 -10.16
CA ASP A 123 14.86 5.47 -10.52
C ASP A 123 16.17 5.50 -9.70
N ALA A 124 16.27 6.40 -8.70
CA ALA A 124 17.42 6.44 -7.81
C ALA A 124 17.61 5.11 -7.07
N GLN A 125 18.86 4.71 -6.92
CA GLN A 125 19.20 3.48 -6.21
C GLN A 125 18.74 3.58 -4.75
N THR A 126 18.01 2.57 -4.31
CA THR A 126 17.56 2.45 -2.93
C THR A 126 18.65 1.87 -2.04
N ASN A 127 18.72 2.34 -0.79
CA ASN A 127 19.66 1.89 0.23
C ASN A 127 19.07 2.15 1.63
N PRO A 128 18.04 1.39 2.06
CA PRO A 128 17.38 1.62 3.35
C PRO A 128 18.36 1.35 4.51
N LEU A 129 18.36 2.23 5.50
CA LEU A 129 19.20 2.13 6.69
C LEU A 129 18.47 1.57 7.92
N SER A 130 17.16 1.36 7.84
CA SER A 130 16.31 0.86 8.91
C SER A 130 15.52 -0.38 8.48
N VAL A 131 15.09 -1.19 9.45
CA VAL A 131 14.19 -2.32 9.21
C VAL A 131 12.87 -1.84 8.59
N TYR A 132 12.33 -0.71 9.06
CA TYR A 132 11.15 -0.08 8.46
C TYR A 132 11.35 0.18 6.96
N GLY A 133 12.42 0.90 6.60
CA GLY A 133 12.74 1.19 5.20
C GLY A 133 12.94 -0.07 4.36
N ALA A 134 13.66 -1.07 4.91
CA ALA A 134 13.90 -2.34 4.24
C ALA A 134 12.60 -3.14 4.02
N SER A 135 11.71 -3.19 5.01
CA SER A 135 10.42 -3.87 4.90
C SER A 135 9.50 -3.20 3.87
N LYS A 136 9.47 -1.86 3.84
CA LYS A 136 8.72 -1.09 2.83
C LYS A 136 9.27 -1.33 1.42
N LEU A 137 10.59 -1.34 1.25
CA LEU A 137 11.25 -1.62 -0.03
C LEU A 137 10.94 -3.05 -0.52
N ALA A 138 10.91 -4.04 0.37
CA ALA A 138 10.49 -5.40 0.01
C ALA A 138 9.07 -5.42 -0.56
N GLY A 139 8.13 -4.69 0.04
CA GLY A 139 6.77 -4.51 -0.49
C GLY A 139 6.75 -3.83 -1.86
N GLU A 140 7.55 -2.77 -2.07
CA GLU A 140 7.70 -2.12 -3.38
C GLU A 140 8.13 -3.13 -4.47
N ASN A 141 9.15 -3.93 -4.17
CA ASN A 141 9.68 -4.92 -5.12
C ASN A 141 8.59 -5.93 -5.52
N HIS A 142 7.78 -6.41 -4.57
CA HIS A 142 6.65 -7.30 -4.89
C HIS A 142 5.65 -6.66 -5.86
N VAL A 143 5.33 -5.38 -5.67
CA VAL A 143 4.42 -4.66 -6.57
C VAL A 143 5.01 -4.50 -7.96
N LEU A 144 6.27 -4.06 -8.05
CA LEU A 144 6.93 -3.79 -9.33
C LEU A 144 7.15 -5.08 -10.13
N ASP A 145 7.53 -6.18 -9.46
CA ASP A 145 7.80 -7.47 -10.11
C ASP A 145 6.50 -8.15 -10.59
N LEU A 146 5.44 -8.11 -9.79
CA LEU A 146 4.20 -8.83 -10.10
C LEU A 146 3.23 -8.02 -10.95
N LEU A 147 3.28 -6.69 -10.88
CA LEU A 147 2.33 -5.77 -11.49
C LEU A 147 3.00 -4.69 -12.35
N PRO A 148 3.84 -5.04 -13.34
CA PRO A 148 4.62 -4.05 -14.10
C PRO A 148 3.77 -3.05 -14.89
N ARG A 149 2.47 -3.29 -15.05
CA ARG A 149 1.53 -2.43 -15.80
C ARG A 149 0.38 -1.88 -14.97
N THR A 150 0.09 -2.48 -13.82
CA THR A 150 -1.07 -2.17 -12.98
C THR A 150 -0.70 -1.88 -11.54
N GLY A 151 0.57 -2.01 -11.18
CA GLY A 151 1.14 -1.63 -9.89
C GLY A 151 1.75 -0.22 -9.95
N TYR A 152 1.50 0.55 -8.90
CA TYR A 152 2.05 1.90 -8.73
C TYR A 152 2.61 2.01 -7.32
N VAL A 153 3.85 2.48 -7.21
CA VAL A 153 4.49 2.78 -5.92
C VAL A 153 4.56 4.30 -5.76
N VAL A 154 4.01 4.80 -4.66
CA VAL A 154 4.00 6.22 -4.32
C VAL A 154 4.82 6.41 -3.05
N ARG A 155 6.04 6.92 -3.19
CA ARG A 155 6.92 7.27 -2.06
C ARG A 155 6.55 8.66 -1.56
N THR A 156 6.36 8.76 -0.24
CA THR A 156 6.05 10.03 0.45
C THR A 156 7.14 10.33 1.48
N SER A 157 7.27 11.62 1.80
CA SER A 157 8.12 12.13 2.87
C SER A 157 7.27 13.03 3.77
N TRP A 158 7.47 12.97 5.09
CA TRP A 158 6.73 13.73 6.09
C TRP A 158 7.65 14.73 6.80
#